data_74f9b90a2dd87bfd3ee7362b62370b02
#
_entry.id   74f9b90a2dd87bfd3ee7362b62370b02
#
_cell.length_a   1.000
_cell.length_b   1.000
_cell.length_c   1.000
_cell.angle_alpha   90.00
_cell.angle_beta   90.00
_cell.angle_gamma   90.00
#
_symmetry.space_group_name_H-M   'P 1'
#
loop_
_entity.id
_entity.type
_entity.pdbx_description
1 polymer ?
#
loop_
_entity_poly.entity_id
_entity_poly.type
_entity_poly.pdbx_seq_one_letter_code
_entity_poly.pdbx_strand_id
1 'polypeptide(L)'
;PWLGGKPLSQDNSDSWETVAPSSEAYNSNWPSPLELDIQGLEYIKKCFVNSAKRAIEIGFDIIELHMAHGYLIHQFLSPISNTRTDKYGSTFENRIRYPLEIFKAIRDEISSEYPIGVRFSATDWVESSSWNIEEATKFALKLKELGCDFFDVSSGGNSPKQNIISGPAYQTGFASRIKSEVGIPTIAVGQITEPLQAESIISTGQADLIAIGRGMLYNPRWAWHAAEVFKTEAAYPPQ
;
A
#
# COMPACT_ATOMS: atom_id res chain seq x y z
N PRO A 1 -4.36 3.52 -18.51
CA PRO A 1 -4.35 2.05 -18.34
C PRO A 1 -5.11 1.34 -19.45
N TRP A 2 -6.20 1.93 -19.96
CA TRP A 2 -7.03 1.35 -21.04
C TRP A 2 -6.33 1.29 -22.39
N LEU A 3 -5.31 2.10 -22.62
CA LEU A 3 -4.49 2.16 -23.82
C LEU A 3 -3.19 1.35 -23.69
N GLY A 4 -3.24 0.18 -23.08
CA GLY A 4 -2.10 -0.72 -22.92
C GLY A 4 -1.16 -0.37 -21.78
N GLY A 5 -1.65 0.34 -20.76
CA GLY A 5 -0.88 0.66 -19.54
C GLY A 5 0.19 1.73 -19.72
N LYS A 6 0.19 2.46 -20.82
CA LYS A 6 1.09 3.59 -21.06
C LYS A 6 0.49 4.86 -20.47
N PRO A 7 1.31 5.85 -20.06
CA PRO A 7 0.80 7.17 -19.68
C PRO A 7 0.12 7.84 -20.88
N LEU A 8 -0.84 8.70 -20.61
CA LEU A 8 -1.43 9.55 -21.64
C LEU A 8 -0.35 10.50 -22.16
N SER A 9 -0.34 10.73 -23.49
CA SER A 9 0.55 11.73 -24.07
C SER A 9 0.15 13.13 -23.60
N GLN A 10 1.11 14.05 -23.49
CA GLN A 10 0.83 15.43 -23.05
C GLN A 10 -0.16 16.17 -23.97
N ASP A 11 -0.27 15.75 -25.24
CA ASP A 11 -1.24 16.31 -26.19
C ASP A 11 -2.66 15.75 -26.02
N ASN A 12 -2.87 14.77 -25.13
CA ASN A 12 -4.19 14.23 -24.86
C ASN A 12 -4.96 15.16 -23.91
N SER A 13 -6.19 15.53 -24.26
CA SER A 13 -7.05 16.41 -23.45
C SER A 13 -7.33 15.87 -22.04
N ASP A 14 -7.23 14.57 -21.86
CA ASP A 14 -7.47 13.89 -20.58
C ASP A 14 -6.16 13.68 -19.76
N SER A 15 -5.02 14.15 -20.28
CA SER A 15 -3.77 14.09 -19.56
C SER A 15 -3.71 15.16 -18.46
N TRP A 16 -3.04 14.83 -17.37
CA TRP A 16 -2.75 15.78 -16.30
C TRP A 16 -1.28 15.68 -15.90
N GLU A 17 -0.79 16.74 -15.31
CA GLU A 17 0.56 16.79 -14.78
C GLU A 17 0.67 15.95 -13.50
N THR A 18 1.59 15.00 -13.50
CA THR A 18 1.84 14.15 -12.33
C THR A 18 2.90 14.76 -11.44
N VAL A 19 2.83 14.48 -10.15
CA VAL A 19 3.79 14.94 -9.15
C VAL A 19 4.46 13.78 -8.43
N ALA A 20 5.70 13.96 -7.99
CA ALA A 20 6.50 12.93 -7.33
C ALA A 20 7.49 13.55 -6.33
N PRO A 21 8.20 12.75 -5.51
CA PRO A 21 9.30 13.27 -4.69
C PRO A 21 10.42 13.86 -5.51
N SER A 22 10.68 13.33 -6.72
CA SER A 22 11.73 13.76 -7.63
C SER A 22 11.27 13.65 -9.09
N SER A 23 11.87 14.37 -10.01
CA SER A 23 11.51 14.37 -11.44
C SER A 23 12.02 13.12 -12.18
N GLU A 24 12.04 11.97 -11.52
CA GLU A 24 12.48 10.71 -12.09
C GLU A 24 11.32 10.01 -12.83
N ALA A 25 11.45 9.83 -14.14
CA ALA A 25 10.47 9.09 -14.92
C ALA A 25 10.49 7.60 -14.54
N TYR A 26 9.33 6.98 -14.42
CA TYR A 26 9.21 5.53 -14.15
C TYR A 26 9.91 4.67 -15.23
N ASN A 27 9.88 5.11 -16.48
CA ASN A 27 10.54 4.44 -17.61
C ASN A 27 11.05 5.51 -18.59
N SER A 28 12.09 5.19 -19.34
CA SER A 28 12.77 6.10 -20.28
C SER A 28 11.84 6.76 -21.32
N ASN A 29 10.69 6.15 -21.62
CA ASN A 29 9.73 6.66 -22.58
C ASN A 29 8.48 7.28 -21.91
N TRP A 30 8.51 7.48 -20.60
CA TRP A 30 7.41 8.08 -19.85
C TRP A 30 7.72 9.53 -19.50
N PRO A 31 6.70 10.39 -19.38
CA PRO A 31 6.92 11.77 -18.94
C PRO A 31 7.49 11.79 -17.52
N SER A 32 8.43 12.69 -17.27
CA SER A 32 8.90 12.96 -15.92
C SER A 32 7.82 13.69 -15.13
N PRO A 33 7.55 13.29 -13.88
CA PRO A 33 6.66 14.04 -13.01
C PRO A 33 7.32 15.35 -12.54
N LEU A 34 6.53 16.30 -12.06
CA LEU A 34 7.05 17.46 -11.35
C LEU A 34 7.49 17.05 -9.94
N GLU A 35 8.68 17.51 -9.56
CA GLU A 35 9.14 17.41 -8.17
C GLU A 35 8.29 18.30 -7.27
N LEU A 36 7.76 17.73 -6.19
CA LEU A 36 7.01 18.48 -5.18
C LEU A 36 7.93 19.42 -4.39
N ASP A 37 7.63 20.70 -4.39
CA ASP A 37 8.20 21.67 -3.47
C ASP A 37 7.51 21.57 -2.07
N ILE A 38 7.98 22.38 -1.13
CA ILE A 38 7.43 22.38 0.24
C ILE A 38 5.95 22.77 0.27
N GLN A 39 5.49 23.66 -0.60
CA GLN A 39 4.09 24.05 -0.67
C GLN A 39 3.24 22.93 -1.24
N GLY A 40 3.72 22.22 -2.26
CA GLY A 40 3.09 21.05 -2.84
C GLY A 40 2.97 19.90 -1.82
N LEU A 41 4.01 19.65 -1.03
CA LEU A 41 3.99 18.65 0.05
C LEU A 41 2.91 18.99 1.09
N GLU A 42 2.83 20.24 1.55
CA GLU A 42 1.80 20.67 2.50
C GLU A 42 0.39 20.59 1.90
N TYR A 43 0.22 20.94 0.63
CA TYR A 43 -1.06 20.81 -0.07
C TYR A 43 -1.52 19.35 -0.15
N ILE A 44 -0.64 18.44 -0.60
CA ILE A 44 -0.97 17.01 -0.71
C ILE A 44 -1.29 16.40 0.66
N LYS A 45 -0.53 16.74 1.71
CA LYS A 45 -0.82 16.30 3.08
C LYS A 45 -2.22 16.71 3.52
N LYS A 46 -2.63 17.96 3.25
CA LYS A 46 -3.99 18.45 3.53
C LYS A 46 -5.05 17.69 2.71
N CYS A 47 -4.75 17.32 1.46
CA CYS A 47 -5.66 16.52 0.64
C CYS A 47 -5.91 15.14 1.25
N PHE A 48 -4.87 14.47 1.77
CA PHE A 48 -5.02 13.19 2.48
C PHE A 48 -5.89 13.34 3.72
N VAL A 49 -5.62 14.33 4.57
CA VAL A 49 -6.42 14.61 5.77
C VAL A 49 -7.89 14.87 5.42
N ASN A 50 -8.15 15.75 4.46
CA ASN A 50 -9.50 16.08 4.03
C ASN A 50 -10.24 14.87 3.44
N SER A 51 -9.52 13.99 2.72
CA SER A 51 -10.11 12.76 2.18
C SER A 51 -10.49 11.78 3.28
N ALA A 52 -9.64 11.62 4.29
CA ALA A 52 -9.93 10.79 5.46
C ALA A 52 -11.15 11.30 6.23
N LYS A 53 -11.24 12.62 6.46
CA LYS A 53 -12.41 13.25 7.14
C LYS A 53 -13.71 12.98 6.37
N ARG A 54 -13.71 13.21 5.04
CA ARG A 54 -14.89 12.92 4.21
C ARG A 54 -15.28 11.44 4.23
N ALA A 55 -14.29 10.52 4.24
CA ALA A 55 -14.59 9.10 4.33
C ALA A 55 -15.34 8.75 5.62
N ILE A 56 -14.90 9.29 6.76
CA ILE A 56 -15.61 9.10 8.03
C ILE A 56 -17.01 9.74 8.00
N GLU A 57 -17.13 10.98 7.49
CA GLU A 57 -18.40 11.70 7.39
C GLU A 57 -19.47 10.94 6.59
N ILE A 58 -19.07 10.20 5.55
CA ILE A 58 -19.99 9.39 4.73
C ILE A 58 -20.16 7.97 5.24
N GLY A 59 -19.59 7.61 6.39
CA GLY A 59 -19.85 6.37 7.11
C GLY A 59 -18.92 5.20 6.79
N PHE A 60 -17.69 5.43 6.34
CA PHE A 60 -16.69 4.36 6.32
C PHE A 60 -16.22 4.04 7.74
N ASP A 61 -16.16 2.74 8.06
CA ASP A 61 -15.76 2.24 9.38
C ASP A 61 -14.24 2.17 9.55
N ILE A 62 -13.49 2.01 8.44
CA ILE A 62 -12.04 1.79 8.43
C ILE A 62 -11.42 2.65 7.33
N ILE A 63 -10.25 3.21 7.60
CA ILE A 63 -9.43 3.92 6.61
C ILE A 63 -8.13 3.17 6.38
N GLU A 64 -7.75 2.99 5.13
CA GLU A 64 -6.46 2.45 4.75
C GLU A 64 -5.71 3.45 3.86
N LEU A 65 -4.54 3.91 4.33
CA LEU A 65 -3.68 4.78 3.54
C LEU A 65 -2.88 3.96 2.54
N HIS A 66 -2.98 4.32 1.28
CA HIS A 66 -2.23 3.63 0.22
C HIS A 66 -0.81 4.21 0.09
N MET A 67 0.18 3.44 0.59
CA MET A 67 1.60 3.76 0.57
C MET A 67 2.40 2.70 -0.23
N ALA A 68 1.83 2.15 -1.30
CA ALA A 68 2.37 1.02 -2.05
C ALA A 68 2.40 1.26 -3.57
N HIS A 69 2.92 0.27 -4.31
CA HIS A 69 2.77 0.05 -5.74
C HIS A 69 3.31 1.16 -6.66
N GLY A 70 4.34 1.89 -6.22
CA GLY A 70 4.95 2.97 -6.99
C GLY A 70 4.13 4.26 -7.04
N TYR A 71 3.04 4.35 -6.24
CA TYR A 71 2.32 5.61 -6.08
C TYR A 71 3.05 6.56 -5.13
N LEU A 72 2.58 7.79 -5.03
CA LEU A 72 3.30 8.93 -4.47
C LEU A 72 4.02 8.62 -3.14
N ILE A 73 3.32 7.99 -2.18
CA ILE A 73 3.94 7.75 -0.86
C ILE A 73 5.01 6.66 -0.93
N HIS A 74 4.80 5.59 -1.73
CA HIS A 74 5.84 4.59 -1.96
C HIS A 74 7.08 5.21 -2.62
N GLN A 75 6.89 6.15 -3.53
CA GLN A 75 7.99 6.85 -4.18
C GLN A 75 8.87 7.61 -3.18
N PHE A 76 8.30 8.17 -2.10
CA PHE A 76 9.09 8.79 -1.04
C PHE A 76 9.94 7.78 -0.27
N LEU A 77 9.41 6.58 -0.01
CA LEU A 77 10.10 5.54 0.75
C LEU A 77 11.33 5.00 0.04
N SER A 78 11.27 4.85 -1.27
CA SER A 78 12.28 4.17 -2.06
C SER A 78 13.37 5.11 -2.60
N PRO A 79 14.65 4.74 -2.45
CA PRO A 79 15.75 5.52 -3.03
C PRO A 79 15.81 5.46 -4.57
N ILE A 80 15.05 4.56 -5.22
CA ILE A 80 14.98 4.48 -6.69
C ILE A 80 14.24 5.70 -7.26
N SER A 81 13.19 6.13 -6.60
CA SER A 81 12.29 7.21 -7.04
C SER A 81 12.45 8.50 -6.24
N ASN A 82 13.13 8.45 -5.09
CA ASN A 82 13.39 9.60 -4.24
C ASN A 82 14.87 9.95 -4.24
N THR A 83 15.25 10.83 -5.15
CA THR A 83 16.62 11.34 -5.28
C THR A 83 16.82 12.70 -4.60
N ARG A 84 15.85 13.13 -3.77
CA ARG A 84 15.91 14.39 -3.02
C ARG A 84 17.12 14.45 -2.10
N THR A 85 17.67 15.67 -1.95
CA THR A 85 18.79 15.96 -1.06
C THR A 85 18.40 16.78 0.17
N ASP A 86 17.11 17.12 0.30
CA ASP A 86 16.55 17.83 1.45
C ASP A 86 16.15 16.87 2.59
N LYS A 87 15.42 17.40 3.59
CA LYS A 87 14.96 16.63 4.74
C LYS A 87 13.96 15.50 4.43
N TYR A 88 13.56 15.32 3.18
CA TYR A 88 12.64 14.29 2.72
C TYR A 88 13.28 13.22 1.81
N GLY A 89 14.62 13.25 1.64
CA GLY A 89 15.35 12.31 0.79
C GLY A 89 16.70 11.88 1.36
N SER A 90 17.48 11.13 0.59
CA SER A 90 18.79 10.56 0.91
C SER A 90 18.72 9.43 1.95
N THR A 91 18.72 9.73 3.25
CA THR A 91 18.76 8.74 4.32
C THR A 91 17.39 8.07 4.52
N PHE A 92 17.40 6.88 5.11
CA PHE A 92 16.16 6.19 5.47
C PHE A 92 15.23 7.08 6.32
N GLU A 93 15.76 7.74 7.34
CA GLU A 93 14.99 8.61 8.25
C GLU A 93 14.32 9.77 7.51
N ASN A 94 14.98 10.30 6.50
CA ASN A 94 14.43 11.37 5.67
C ASN A 94 13.37 10.88 4.70
N ARG A 95 13.61 9.73 4.05
CA ARG A 95 12.64 9.14 3.11
C ARG A 95 11.31 8.77 3.78
N ILE A 96 11.34 8.25 5.00
CA ILE A 96 10.12 7.91 5.75
C ILE A 96 9.43 9.11 6.40
N ARG A 97 10.08 10.27 6.48
CA ARG A 97 9.57 11.46 7.19
C ARG A 97 8.24 11.93 6.64
N TYR A 98 8.14 12.17 5.35
CA TYR A 98 6.89 12.67 4.76
C TYR A 98 5.74 11.65 4.84
N PRO A 99 5.92 10.37 4.55
CA PRO A 99 4.93 9.33 4.87
C PRO A 99 4.43 9.34 6.31
N LEU A 100 5.33 9.47 7.29
CA LEU A 100 4.96 9.55 8.70
C LEU A 100 4.22 10.85 9.05
N GLU A 101 4.61 11.99 8.47
CA GLU A 101 3.91 13.27 8.64
C GLU A 101 2.47 13.21 8.12
N ILE A 102 2.23 12.54 6.97
CA ILE A 102 0.87 12.33 6.45
C ILE A 102 0.06 11.46 7.40
N PHE A 103 0.61 10.31 7.80
CA PHE A 103 -0.08 9.38 8.71
C PHE A 103 -0.45 10.09 10.02
N LYS A 104 0.52 10.77 10.64
CA LYS A 104 0.31 11.51 11.87
C LYS A 104 -0.76 12.59 11.72
N ALA A 105 -0.73 13.38 10.65
CA ALA A 105 -1.71 14.42 10.41
C ALA A 105 -3.14 13.87 10.28
N ILE A 106 -3.32 12.68 9.69
CA ILE A 106 -4.61 12.01 9.64
C ILE A 106 -5.01 11.50 11.02
N ARG A 107 -4.09 10.82 11.72
CA ARG A 107 -4.38 10.27 13.05
C ARG A 107 -4.74 11.35 14.07
N ASP A 108 -4.12 12.52 14.00
CA ASP A 108 -4.41 13.66 14.89
C ASP A 108 -5.83 14.23 14.67
N GLU A 109 -6.38 14.11 13.46
CA GLU A 109 -7.69 14.67 13.08
C GLU A 109 -8.85 13.67 13.16
N ILE A 110 -8.56 12.37 13.17
CA ILE A 110 -9.56 11.31 13.22
C ILE A 110 -9.58 10.70 14.62
N SER A 111 -10.79 10.50 15.19
CA SER A 111 -10.95 9.85 16.49
C SER A 111 -10.23 8.50 16.55
N SER A 112 -9.67 8.17 17.72
CA SER A 112 -9.02 6.87 17.96
C SER A 112 -9.98 5.68 17.90
N GLU A 113 -11.28 5.90 17.86
CA GLU A 113 -12.29 4.86 17.67
C GLU A 113 -12.32 4.31 16.23
N TYR A 114 -11.81 5.09 15.25
CA TYR A 114 -11.73 4.64 13.86
C TYR A 114 -10.38 3.99 13.60
N PRO A 115 -10.36 2.69 13.18
CA PRO A 115 -9.14 2.03 12.76
C PRO A 115 -8.53 2.71 11.53
N ILE A 116 -7.24 3.03 11.59
CA ILE A 116 -6.48 3.57 10.47
C ILE A 116 -5.30 2.65 10.21
N GLY A 117 -5.32 1.96 9.08
CA GLY A 117 -4.24 1.11 8.62
C GLY A 117 -3.44 1.71 7.48
N VAL A 118 -2.39 1.01 7.12
CA VAL A 118 -1.53 1.37 6.00
C VAL A 118 -1.29 0.17 5.10
N ARG A 119 -1.54 0.36 3.80
CA ARG A 119 -1.08 -0.58 2.79
C ARG A 119 0.24 -0.09 2.21
N PHE A 120 1.29 -0.91 2.31
CA PHE A 120 2.60 -0.57 1.77
C PHE A 120 3.24 -1.72 1.00
N SER A 121 4.18 -1.39 0.12
CA SER A 121 5.03 -2.39 -0.53
C SER A 121 6.20 -2.75 0.37
N ALA A 122 6.37 -4.03 0.69
CA ALA A 122 7.45 -4.51 1.55
C ALA A 122 8.82 -4.51 0.87
N THR A 123 8.86 -4.48 -0.46
CA THR A 123 10.09 -4.45 -1.26
C THR A 123 9.82 -3.96 -2.68
N ASP A 124 10.82 -3.37 -3.32
CA ASP A 124 10.79 -2.98 -4.73
C ASP A 124 11.09 -4.14 -5.68
N TRP A 125 11.55 -5.29 -5.18
CA TRP A 125 12.03 -6.42 -6.00
C TRP A 125 13.20 -6.06 -6.94
N VAL A 126 14.06 -5.15 -6.52
CA VAL A 126 15.26 -4.73 -7.24
C VAL A 126 16.49 -5.04 -6.40
N GLU A 127 17.52 -5.64 -6.99
CA GLU A 127 18.67 -6.19 -6.26
C GLU A 127 19.54 -5.18 -5.50
N SER A 128 19.60 -3.94 -5.94
CA SER A 128 20.50 -2.93 -5.33
C SER A 128 19.83 -1.60 -5.07
N SER A 129 20.25 -0.94 -3.97
CA SER A 129 19.84 0.43 -3.58
C SER A 129 18.34 0.66 -3.71
N SER A 130 17.53 -0.23 -3.14
CA SER A 130 16.08 -0.23 -3.24
C SER A 130 15.43 -0.36 -1.87
N TRP A 131 14.16 0.00 -1.81
CA TRP A 131 13.33 -0.29 -0.65
C TRP A 131 13.18 -1.80 -0.46
N ASN A 132 13.37 -2.27 0.75
CA ASN A 132 13.40 -3.69 1.11
C ASN A 132 12.65 -3.98 2.40
N ILE A 133 12.49 -5.27 2.73
CA ILE A 133 11.69 -5.70 3.89
C ILE A 133 12.29 -5.25 5.23
N GLU A 134 13.60 -5.07 5.33
CA GLU A 134 14.25 -4.57 6.55
C GLU A 134 13.86 -3.11 6.82
N GLU A 135 13.90 -2.25 5.79
CA GLU A 135 13.46 -0.87 5.87
C GLU A 135 11.93 -0.78 6.09
N ALA A 136 11.16 -1.63 5.40
CA ALA A 136 9.71 -1.71 5.56
C ALA A 136 9.31 -2.08 7.00
N THR A 137 10.02 -3.02 7.63
CA THR A 137 9.78 -3.39 9.03
C THR A 137 10.07 -2.24 9.99
N LYS A 138 11.19 -1.52 9.79
CA LYS A 138 11.52 -0.33 10.60
C LYS A 138 10.47 0.78 10.43
N PHE A 139 9.99 0.99 9.21
CA PHE A 139 8.93 1.95 8.92
C PHE A 139 7.61 1.56 9.59
N ALA A 140 7.23 0.28 9.53
CA ALA A 140 6.03 -0.25 10.18
C ALA A 140 6.08 -0.06 11.71
N LEU A 141 7.24 -0.25 12.35
CA LEU A 141 7.42 0.06 13.77
C LEU A 141 7.16 1.53 14.08
N LYS A 142 7.63 2.47 13.22
CA LYS A 142 7.35 3.90 13.38
C LYS A 142 5.88 4.25 13.19
N LEU A 143 5.19 3.62 12.24
CA LEU A 143 3.75 3.78 12.07
C LEU A 143 2.96 3.26 13.28
N LYS A 144 3.36 2.12 13.85
CA LYS A 144 2.77 1.61 15.10
C LYS A 144 2.92 2.61 16.26
N GLU A 145 4.12 3.20 16.44
CA GLU A 145 4.36 4.24 17.45
C GLU A 145 3.43 5.46 17.28
N LEU A 146 2.99 5.73 16.05
CA LEU A 146 2.03 6.81 15.73
C LEU A 146 0.56 6.38 15.81
N GLY A 147 0.27 5.14 16.21
CA GLY A 147 -1.11 4.62 16.35
C GLY A 147 -1.70 4.03 15.07
N CYS A 148 -0.88 3.38 14.24
CA CYS A 148 -1.38 2.55 13.15
C CYS A 148 -1.99 1.26 13.70
N ASP A 149 -3.21 0.93 13.25
CA ASP A 149 -4.00 -0.17 13.80
C ASP A 149 -3.76 -1.50 13.08
N PHE A 150 -3.44 -1.47 11.77
CA PHE A 150 -3.17 -2.67 10.96
C PHE A 150 -2.32 -2.37 9.72
N PHE A 151 -1.75 -3.43 9.13
CA PHE A 151 -1.01 -3.33 7.87
C PHE A 151 -1.56 -4.27 6.79
N ASP A 152 -1.78 -3.76 5.57
CA ASP A 152 -1.94 -4.57 4.36
C ASP A 152 -0.57 -4.64 3.66
N VAL A 153 0.03 -5.83 3.64
CA VAL A 153 1.42 -6.01 3.22
C VAL A 153 1.49 -6.55 1.80
N SER A 154 1.79 -5.64 0.88
CA SER A 154 1.96 -5.93 -0.55
C SER A 154 3.43 -5.80 -0.97
N SER A 155 3.73 -5.71 -2.27
CA SER A 155 5.10 -5.51 -2.76
C SER A 155 5.15 -4.98 -4.20
N GLY A 156 6.29 -4.41 -4.58
CA GLY A 156 6.60 -3.97 -5.94
C GLY A 156 5.84 -2.72 -6.40
N GLY A 157 5.91 -2.49 -7.70
CA GLY A 157 5.21 -1.40 -8.40
C GLY A 157 6.04 -0.15 -8.66
N ASN A 158 7.22 -0.01 -8.05
CA ASN A 158 8.01 1.22 -8.07
C ASN A 158 9.08 1.28 -9.16
N SER A 159 9.37 0.17 -9.83
CA SER A 159 10.40 0.11 -10.87
C SER A 159 10.03 -0.84 -12.00
N PRO A 160 10.30 -0.49 -13.26
CA PRO A 160 10.17 -1.42 -14.37
C PRO A 160 11.24 -2.54 -14.34
N LYS A 161 12.29 -2.38 -13.52
CA LYS A 161 13.38 -3.36 -13.34
C LYS A 161 13.07 -4.36 -12.22
N GLN A 162 11.88 -4.32 -11.63
CA GLN A 162 11.48 -5.27 -10.59
C GLN A 162 11.46 -6.70 -11.13
N ASN A 163 12.04 -7.64 -10.37
CA ASN A 163 12.03 -9.07 -10.69
C ASN A 163 11.14 -9.82 -9.69
N ILE A 164 9.84 -9.77 -9.90
CA ILE A 164 8.86 -10.38 -9.00
C ILE A 164 8.78 -11.89 -9.29
N ILE A 165 9.15 -12.70 -8.31
CA ILE A 165 8.92 -14.15 -8.35
C ILE A 165 7.48 -14.39 -7.85
N SER A 166 6.54 -14.40 -8.80
CA SER A 166 5.12 -14.54 -8.47
C SER A 166 4.70 -16.01 -8.37
N GLY A 167 3.74 -16.29 -7.49
CA GLY A 167 3.14 -17.61 -7.30
C GLY A 167 2.07 -17.53 -6.20
N PRO A 168 1.37 -18.64 -5.92
CA PRO A 168 0.36 -18.66 -4.87
C PRO A 168 0.92 -18.17 -3.52
N ALA A 169 0.30 -17.14 -2.93
CA ALA A 169 0.68 -16.53 -1.65
C ALA A 169 2.10 -15.92 -1.59
N TYR A 170 2.68 -15.50 -2.73
CA TYR A 170 4.09 -15.08 -2.83
C TYR A 170 4.48 -13.90 -1.91
N GLN A 171 3.52 -13.12 -1.44
CA GLN A 171 3.77 -11.98 -0.52
C GLN A 171 3.51 -12.32 0.96
N THR A 172 2.97 -13.49 1.26
CA THR A 172 2.57 -13.86 2.63
C THR A 172 3.75 -13.85 3.60
N GLY A 173 4.95 -14.21 3.15
CA GLY A 173 6.15 -14.15 3.97
C GLY A 173 6.48 -12.75 4.48
N PHE A 174 6.16 -11.70 3.72
CA PHE A 174 6.32 -10.32 4.16
C PHE A 174 5.30 -9.97 5.25
N ALA A 175 4.02 -10.33 5.07
CA ALA A 175 2.98 -10.12 6.08
C ALA A 175 3.34 -10.85 7.39
N SER A 176 3.79 -12.09 7.30
CA SER A 176 4.22 -12.90 8.43
C SER A 176 5.38 -12.26 9.21
N ARG A 177 6.39 -11.74 8.50
CA ARG A 177 7.51 -11.03 9.13
C ARG A 177 7.05 -9.74 9.82
N ILE A 178 6.26 -8.90 9.14
CA ILE A 178 5.72 -7.67 9.73
C ILE A 178 4.89 -7.99 10.97
N LYS A 179 4.00 -8.98 10.90
CA LYS A 179 3.21 -9.43 12.04
C LYS A 179 4.08 -9.83 13.23
N SER A 180 5.09 -10.65 12.99
CA SER A 180 5.95 -11.19 14.07
C SER A 180 6.83 -10.12 14.71
N GLU A 181 7.39 -9.20 13.91
CA GLU A 181 8.34 -8.18 14.40
C GLU A 181 7.63 -6.91 14.92
N VAL A 182 6.48 -6.55 14.36
CA VAL A 182 5.75 -5.32 14.75
C VAL A 182 4.63 -5.61 15.75
N GLY A 183 3.95 -6.74 15.63
CA GLY A 183 2.96 -7.22 16.61
C GLY A 183 1.65 -6.41 16.59
N ILE A 184 1.14 -6.06 15.41
CA ILE A 184 -0.23 -5.58 15.18
C ILE A 184 -0.85 -6.37 14.02
N PRO A 185 -2.19 -6.36 13.85
CA PRO A 185 -2.86 -7.12 12.81
C PRO A 185 -2.29 -6.86 11.42
N THR A 186 -2.18 -7.93 10.62
CA THR A 186 -1.71 -7.86 9.24
C THR A 186 -2.68 -8.53 8.28
N ILE A 187 -2.72 -8.01 7.07
CA ILE A 187 -3.47 -8.54 5.94
C ILE A 187 -2.46 -9.09 4.93
N ALA A 188 -2.61 -10.37 4.56
CA ALA A 188 -1.83 -10.98 3.49
C ALA A 188 -2.57 -10.88 2.16
N VAL A 189 -1.83 -10.60 1.10
CA VAL A 189 -2.34 -10.48 -0.27
C VAL A 189 -1.36 -11.13 -1.24
N GLY A 190 -1.82 -11.57 -2.40
CA GLY A 190 -0.96 -12.03 -3.49
C GLY A 190 -1.25 -13.44 -3.97
N GLN A 191 -2.07 -13.56 -5.03
CA GLN A 191 -2.48 -14.83 -5.64
C GLN A 191 -3.04 -15.85 -4.62
N ILE A 192 -3.83 -15.35 -3.66
CA ILE A 192 -4.62 -16.15 -2.74
C ILE A 192 -5.98 -16.31 -3.40
N THR A 193 -6.31 -17.51 -3.89
CA THR A 193 -7.52 -17.79 -4.66
C THR A 193 -8.38 -18.89 -4.03
N GLU A 194 -7.75 -19.84 -3.34
CA GLU A 194 -8.42 -21.00 -2.79
C GLU A 194 -8.74 -20.84 -1.29
N PRO A 195 -9.94 -21.27 -0.84
CA PRO A 195 -10.31 -21.18 0.56
C PRO A 195 -9.33 -21.88 1.51
N LEU A 196 -8.85 -23.07 1.18
CA LEU A 196 -7.88 -23.81 1.99
C LEU A 196 -6.53 -23.11 2.09
N GLN A 197 -6.11 -22.41 1.03
CA GLN A 197 -4.90 -21.59 1.06
C GLN A 197 -5.07 -20.41 2.01
N ALA A 198 -6.21 -19.69 1.93
CA ALA A 198 -6.51 -18.58 2.81
C ALA A 198 -6.56 -19.01 4.28
N GLU A 199 -7.27 -20.10 4.57
CA GLU A 199 -7.36 -20.69 5.92
C GLU A 199 -5.99 -21.11 6.45
N SER A 200 -5.14 -21.71 5.63
CA SER A 200 -3.79 -22.12 6.04
C SER A 200 -2.95 -20.93 6.51
N ILE A 201 -3.03 -19.79 5.83
CA ILE A 201 -2.30 -18.57 6.20
C ILE A 201 -2.77 -18.05 7.57
N ILE A 202 -4.08 -18.05 7.81
CA ILE A 202 -4.66 -17.57 9.07
C ILE A 202 -4.37 -18.57 10.22
N SER A 203 -4.68 -19.84 10.02
CA SER A 203 -4.56 -20.87 11.08
C SER A 203 -3.11 -21.12 11.51
N THR A 204 -2.13 -20.91 10.61
CA THR A 204 -0.70 -20.97 10.94
C THR A 204 -0.15 -19.65 11.49
N GLY A 205 -0.97 -18.62 11.64
CA GLY A 205 -0.60 -17.34 12.22
C GLY A 205 0.27 -16.44 11.36
N GLN A 206 0.33 -16.69 10.03
CA GLN A 206 1.15 -15.89 9.11
C GLN A 206 0.56 -14.50 8.86
N ALA A 207 -0.77 -14.37 8.91
CA ALA A 207 -1.49 -13.10 8.88
C ALA A 207 -2.78 -13.22 9.69
N ASP A 208 -3.47 -12.11 9.91
CA ASP A 208 -4.76 -12.07 10.62
C ASP A 208 -5.94 -11.99 9.66
N LEU A 209 -5.72 -11.43 8.48
CA LEU A 209 -6.72 -11.22 7.44
C LEU A 209 -6.13 -11.55 6.06
N ILE A 210 -7.03 -11.77 5.09
CA ILE A 210 -6.67 -12.04 3.69
C ILE A 210 -7.33 -11.01 2.79
N ALA A 211 -6.56 -10.40 1.89
CA ALA A 211 -7.07 -9.56 0.83
C ALA A 211 -7.11 -10.33 -0.50
N ILE A 212 -8.28 -10.38 -1.13
CA ILE A 212 -8.52 -11.04 -2.40
C ILE A 212 -8.99 -10.01 -3.42
N GLY A 213 -8.15 -9.69 -4.40
CA GLY A 213 -8.47 -8.75 -5.47
C GLY A 213 -9.11 -9.44 -6.68
N ARG A 214 -8.29 -9.82 -7.67
CA ARG A 214 -8.75 -10.44 -8.93
C ARG A 214 -9.52 -11.73 -8.74
N GLY A 215 -9.25 -12.50 -7.67
CA GLY A 215 -10.02 -13.69 -7.32
C GLY A 215 -11.49 -13.37 -7.05
N MET A 216 -11.80 -12.25 -6.39
CA MET A 216 -13.18 -11.78 -6.17
C MET A 216 -13.85 -11.26 -7.44
N LEU A 217 -13.09 -10.67 -8.39
CA LEU A 217 -13.63 -10.28 -9.69
C LEU A 217 -14.01 -11.50 -10.53
N TYR A 218 -13.19 -12.57 -10.48
CA TYR A 218 -13.46 -13.83 -11.15
C TYR A 218 -14.62 -14.61 -10.50
N ASN A 219 -14.64 -14.67 -9.17
CA ASN A 219 -15.67 -15.34 -8.38
C ASN A 219 -16.24 -14.40 -7.31
N PRO A 220 -17.26 -13.56 -7.62
CA PRO A 220 -17.86 -12.62 -6.67
C PRO A 220 -18.50 -13.28 -5.43
N ARG A 221 -18.74 -14.58 -5.49
CA ARG A 221 -19.31 -15.41 -4.40
C ARG A 221 -18.24 -16.23 -3.67
N TRP A 222 -16.98 -15.81 -3.78
CA TRP A 222 -15.85 -16.54 -3.18
C TRP A 222 -16.08 -16.86 -1.70
N ALA A 223 -16.58 -15.92 -0.90
CA ALA A 223 -16.84 -16.13 0.52
C ALA A 223 -17.91 -17.22 0.77
N TRP A 224 -18.92 -17.31 -0.07
CA TRP A 224 -19.94 -18.37 0.05
C TRP A 224 -19.38 -19.73 -0.32
N HIS A 225 -18.56 -19.80 -1.36
CA HIS A 225 -17.87 -21.06 -1.72
C HIS A 225 -16.88 -21.48 -0.63
N ALA A 226 -16.19 -20.52 0.00
CA ALA A 226 -15.34 -20.82 1.15
C ALA A 226 -16.15 -21.40 2.33
N ALA A 227 -17.31 -20.81 2.66
CA ALA A 227 -18.21 -21.33 3.69
C ALA A 227 -18.67 -22.77 3.38
N GLU A 228 -18.98 -23.07 2.11
CA GLU A 228 -19.33 -24.42 1.66
C GLU A 228 -18.17 -25.40 1.88
N VAL A 229 -16.94 -25.03 1.47
CA VAL A 229 -15.72 -25.85 1.67
C VAL A 229 -15.52 -26.18 3.16
N PHE A 230 -15.75 -25.20 4.04
CA PHE A 230 -15.56 -25.36 5.48
C PHE A 230 -16.81 -25.87 6.20
N LYS A 231 -17.90 -26.13 5.48
CA LYS A 231 -19.19 -26.58 6.05
C LYS A 231 -19.67 -25.67 7.19
N THR A 232 -19.53 -24.37 7.01
CA THR A 232 -19.96 -23.34 7.95
C THR A 232 -21.11 -22.53 7.36
N GLU A 233 -21.85 -21.84 8.22
CA GLU A 233 -22.94 -20.97 7.80
C GLU A 233 -22.39 -19.70 7.14
N ALA A 234 -23.05 -19.25 6.09
CA ALA A 234 -22.81 -17.96 5.46
C ALA A 234 -24.08 -17.10 5.49
N ALA A 235 -23.92 -15.81 5.69
CA ALA A 235 -25.03 -14.88 5.53
C ALA A 235 -25.37 -14.73 4.06
N TYR A 236 -26.56 -15.19 3.67
CA TYR A 236 -27.12 -14.97 2.34
C TYR A 236 -28.13 -13.83 2.40
N PRO A 237 -28.24 -12.99 1.37
CA PRO A 237 -29.33 -12.03 1.30
C PRO A 237 -30.67 -12.76 1.31
N PRO A 238 -31.70 -12.21 1.97
CA PRO A 238 -33.04 -12.79 1.94
C PRO A 238 -33.52 -12.86 0.48
N GLN A 239 -34.16 -13.99 0.13
CA GLN A 239 -34.77 -14.19 -1.19
C GLN A 239 -36.06 -13.42 -1.29
#